data_b2e76ce4f9196b2ed070005358b3fa21
#
_entry.id   b2e76ce4f9196b2ed070005358b3fa21
#
_cell.length_a   1.000
_cell.length_b   1.000
_cell.length_c   1.000
_cell.angle_alpha   90.00
_cell.angle_beta   90.00
_cell.angle_gamma   90.00
#
_symmetry.space_group_name_H-M   'P 1'
#
loop_
_entity.id
_entity.type
_entity.pdbx_description
1 polymer ?
#
loop_
_entity_poly.entity_id
_entity_poly.type
_entity_poly.pdbx_seq_one_letter_code
_entity_poly.pdbx_strand_id
1 'polypeptide(L)'
;RPLFWHQGLFLQPQHFQLHDLSGEVAHEPYRRFLEPHFWGAGSLEIQKAALGTRSFGLVQGSFLFPDGTWIEYPGNALIEARPFEEAWVEGGKSFPVYVGIRKWNDAGENVTVLSRLAGMSEVTTRFVAAADPEEIRDLHAGGPVGKVKRLHYLLKVFWEAEREQLGDYLLLPVAQLDRMGEEIRASEKFAPPVLAVSASDPLFKLVREIRDQLAARSRQLEEYKWQRGIQTAEFGSRDMVYLLALRSLNRYVPAIYHVTEAAQVHPWPVYGALRQLIGELSSFSEGVSVLGESPDGTRLLPPYDHLNLYRCFLAAQGLVSQLLDEITAGPEHVMR
;
A
#
# COMPACT_ATOMS: atom_id res chain seq x y z
N ARG A 1 -21.43 -1.09 21.67
CA ARG A 1 -21.73 -1.34 23.10
C ARG A 1 -21.95 -2.83 23.30
N PRO A 2 -21.37 -3.48 24.35
CA PRO A 2 -21.57 -4.90 24.62
C PRO A 2 -23.05 -5.18 24.97
N LEU A 3 -23.47 -6.41 24.66
CA LEU A 3 -24.82 -6.88 25.04
C LEU A 3 -24.88 -7.24 26.51
N PHE A 4 -26.04 -6.97 27.13
CA PHE A 4 -26.34 -7.47 28.46
C PHE A 4 -26.97 -8.87 28.36
N TRP A 5 -26.16 -9.89 28.65
CA TRP A 5 -26.58 -11.28 28.70
C TRP A 5 -27.22 -11.59 30.05
N HIS A 6 -28.48 -11.98 30.07
CA HIS A 6 -29.20 -12.32 31.30
C HIS A 6 -29.93 -13.66 31.16
N GLN A 7 -30.21 -14.27 32.29
CA GLN A 7 -30.93 -15.55 32.29
C GLN A 7 -32.37 -15.35 31.77
N GLY A 8 -32.83 -16.28 30.91
CA GLY A 8 -34.14 -16.24 30.28
C GLY A 8 -34.20 -15.40 28.99
N LEU A 9 -33.07 -14.91 28.50
CA LEU A 9 -33.01 -14.23 27.21
C LEU A 9 -33.38 -15.20 26.07
N PHE A 10 -34.42 -14.85 25.31
CA PHE A 10 -34.74 -15.55 24.07
C PHE A 10 -33.83 -15.07 22.95
N LEU A 11 -32.96 -15.94 22.44
CA LEU A 11 -31.96 -15.61 21.42
C LEU A 11 -32.63 -15.34 20.07
N GLN A 12 -32.25 -14.22 19.47
CA GLN A 12 -32.65 -13.79 18.14
C GLN A 12 -31.41 -13.42 17.31
N PRO A 13 -31.49 -13.40 15.97
CA PRO A 13 -30.36 -13.03 15.10
C PRO A 13 -29.70 -11.69 15.49
N GLN A 14 -30.49 -10.71 15.91
CA GLN A 14 -29.99 -9.38 16.31
C GLN A 14 -29.01 -9.43 17.47
N HIS A 15 -29.14 -10.37 18.39
CA HIS A 15 -28.20 -10.52 19.50
C HIS A 15 -26.82 -10.92 19.00
N PHE A 16 -26.75 -11.86 18.05
CA PHE A 16 -25.48 -12.28 17.45
C PHE A 16 -24.88 -11.18 16.58
N GLN A 17 -25.68 -10.52 15.74
CA GLN A 17 -25.25 -9.40 14.91
C GLN A 17 -24.66 -8.25 15.76
N LEU A 18 -25.31 -7.88 16.86
CA LEU A 18 -24.81 -6.84 17.77
C LEU A 18 -23.57 -7.31 18.54
N HIS A 19 -23.46 -8.60 18.83
CA HIS A 19 -22.26 -9.17 19.45
C HIS A 19 -21.05 -9.06 18.50
N ASP A 20 -21.22 -9.45 17.24
CA ASP A 20 -20.18 -9.36 16.21
C ASP A 20 -19.72 -7.92 16.01
N LEU A 21 -20.66 -6.97 15.84
CA LEU A 21 -20.37 -5.54 15.75
C LEU A 21 -19.65 -5.00 16.98
N SER A 22 -19.99 -5.47 18.18
CA SER A 22 -19.27 -5.08 19.40
C SER A 22 -17.82 -5.59 19.42
N GLY A 23 -17.59 -6.78 18.88
CA GLY A 23 -16.24 -7.32 18.68
C GLY A 23 -15.41 -6.48 17.70
N GLU A 24 -15.97 -6.10 16.57
CA GLU A 24 -15.29 -5.23 15.60
C GLU A 24 -14.90 -3.88 16.22
N VAL A 25 -15.81 -3.24 16.98
CA VAL A 25 -15.54 -1.97 17.67
C VAL A 25 -14.41 -2.10 18.70
N ALA A 26 -14.26 -3.26 19.34
CA ALA A 26 -13.18 -3.47 20.31
C ALA A 26 -11.78 -3.43 19.67
N HIS A 27 -11.64 -3.70 18.37
CA HIS A 27 -10.38 -3.62 17.64
C HIS A 27 -10.07 -2.21 17.10
N GLU A 28 -11.03 -1.28 17.12
CA GLU A 28 -10.86 0.08 16.58
C GLU A 28 -9.64 0.84 17.13
N PRO A 29 -9.32 0.80 18.45
CA PRO A 29 -8.16 1.50 18.97
C PRO A 29 -6.84 0.99 18.39
N TYR A 30 -6.71 -0.32 18.18
CA TYR A 30 -5.51 -0.92 17.61
C TYR A 30 -5.33 -0.48 16.17
N ARG A 31 -6.37 -0.53 15.36
CA ARG A 31 -6.35 -0.07 13.98
C ARG A 31 -6.00 1.40 13.86
N ARG A 32 -6.54 2.24 14.76
CA ARG A 32 -6.42 3.69 14.68
C ARG A 32 -5.09 4.24 15.18
N PHE A 33 -4.47 3.58 16.17
CA PHE A 33 -3.37 4.17 16.93
C PHE A 33 -2.05 3.37 16.88
N LEU A 34 -2.03 2.13 16.38
CA LEU A 34 -0.79 1.35 16.32
C LEU A 34 0.15 1.82 15.23
N GLU A 35 -0.36 2.12 14.05
CA GLU A 35 0.43 2.55 12.90
C GLU A 35 -0.33 3.62 12.11
N PRO A 36 0.30 4.74 11.73
CA PRO A 36 -0.31 5.69 10.82
C PRO A 36 -0.63 5.05 9.46
N HIS A 37 -1.76 5.42 8.86
CA HIS A 37 -2.16 4.93 7.55
C HIS A 37 -2.32 3.40 7.46
N PHE A 38 -2.77 2.74 8.53
CA PHE A 38 -2.92 1.29 8.57
C PHE A 38 -4.19 0.85 7.83
N TRP A 39 -4.16 0.97 6.50
CA TRP A 39 -5.19 0.56 5.56
C TRP A 39 -4.58 0.38 4.16
N GLY A 40 -5.26 -0.33 3.25
CA GLY A 40 -4.77 -0.59 1.90
C GLY A 40 -4.64 -2.08 1.58
N ALA A 41 -3.89 -2.41 0.57
CA ALA A 41 -3.67 -3.79 0.14
C ALA A 41 -2.62 -4.50 1.02
N GLY A 42 -2.96 -5.68 1.53
CA GLY A 42 -2.02 -6.62 2.15
C GLY A 42 -1.38 -7.54 1.13
N SER A 43 -2.15 -7.86 0.06
CA SER A 43 -1.68 -8.58 -1.14
C SER A 43 -2.54 -8.16 -2.31
N LEU A 44 -1.97 -8.22 -3.53
CA LEU A 44 -2.69 -7.87 -4.75
C LEU A 44 -2.09 -8.59 -5.95
N GLU A 45 -2.91 -9.40 -6.62
CA GLU A 45 -2.54 -10.04 -7.88
C GLU A 45 -3.61 -9.80 -8.93
N ILE A 46 -3.27 -9.01 -9.96
CA ILE A 46 -4.16 -8.67 -11.06
C ILE A 46 -4.16 -9.80 -12.09
N GLN A 47 -5.32 -10.14 -12.60
CA GLN A 47 -5.50 -11.14 -13.64
C GLN A 47 -5.00 -10.59 -14.99
N LYS A 48 -3.73 -10.83 -15.31
CA LYS A 48 -3.10 -10.31 -16.54
C LYS A 48 -3.82 -10.75 -17.82
N ALA A 49 -4.35 -11.97 -17.86
CA ALA A 49 -5.11 -12.47 -19.01
C ALA A 49 -6.38 -11.65 -19.27
N ALA A 50 -7.04 -11.15 -18.21
CA ALA A 50 -8.23 -10.31 -18.34
C ALA A 50 -7.91 -8.95 -18.99
N LEU A 51 -6.74 -8.38 -18.74
CA LEU A 51 -6.30 -7.12 -19.38
C LEU A 51 -6.22 -7.28 -20.91
N GLY A 52 -5.75 -8.44 -21.39
CA GLY A 52 -5.71 -8.77 -22.83
C GLY A 52 -7.10 -8.84 -23.47
N THR A 53 -8.14 -9.14 -22.72
CA THR A 53 -9.55 -9.15 -23.14
C THR A 53 -10.30 -7.88 -22.73
N ARG A 54 -9.58 -6.80 -22.42
CA ARG A 54 -10.11 -5.50 -22.00
C ARG A 54 -11.05 -5.57 -20.79
N SER A 55 -10.74 -6.43 -19.86
CA SER A 55 -11.43 -6.56 -18.57
C SER A 55 -10.43 -6.45 -17.42
N PHE A 56 -10.86 -5.90 -16.30
CA PHE A 56 -10.08 -5.89 -15.06
C PHE A 56 -10.65 -6.89 -14.08
N GLY A 57 -9.79 -7.75 -13.57
CA GLY A 57 -10.13 -8.76 -12.56
C GLY A 57 -8.93 -9.03 -11.66
N LEU A 58 -9.20 -9.66 -10.53
CA LEU A 58 -8.19 -10.11 -9.57
C LEU A 58 -8.05 -11.63 -9.63
N VAL A 59 -6.84 -12.13 -9.46
CA VAL A 59 -6.57 -13.53 -9.13
C VAL A 59 -6.74 -13.73 -7.63
N GLN A 60 -6.11 -12.84 -6.85
CA GLN A 60 -6.21 -12.80 -5.39
C GLN A 60 -5.92 -11.40 -4.87
N GLY A 61 -6.39 -11.13 -3.66
CA GLY A 61 -6.09 -9.89 -2.98
C GLY A 61 -6.60 -9.87 -1.55
N SER A 62 -5.90 -9.15 -0.70
CA SER A 62 -6.34 -8.86 0.66
C SER A 62 -6.30 -7.36 0.89
N PHE A 63 -7.35 -6.81 1.49
CA PHE A 63 -7.53 -5.38 1.63
C PHE A 63 -8.07 -5.04 3.01
N LEU A 64 -7.47 -4.06 3.65
CA LEU A 64 -8.02 -3.42 4.84
C LEU A 64 -8.57 -2.04 4.42
N PHE A 65 -9.88 -1.90 4.47
CA PHE A 65 -10.53 -0.62 4.19
C PHE A 65 -10.40 0.37 5.35
N PRO A 66 -10.53 1.69 5.11
CA PRO A 66 -10.38 2.70 6.16
C PRO A 66 -11.36 2.57 7.33
N ASP A 67 -12.52 1.91 7.13
CA ASP A 67 -13.48 1.58 8.20
C ASP A 67 -13.10 0.34 9.02
N GLY A 68 -11.98 -0.33 8.67
CA GLY A 68 -11.48 -1.54 9.31
C GLY A 68 -12.00 -2.84 8.75
N THR A 69 -12.77 -2.78 7.68
CA THR A 69 -13.25 -3.99 7.02
C THR A 69 -12.10 -4.71 6.37
N TRP A 70 -11.89 -5.96 6.77
CA TRP A 70 -10.92 -6.88 6.15
C TRP A 70 -11.58 -7.71 5.06
N ILE A 71 -11.05 -7.59 3.87
CA ILE A 71 -11.48 -8.34 2.68
C ILE A 71 -10.36 -9.27 2.24
N GLU A 72 -10.72 -10.50 1.95
CA GLU A 72 -9.82 -11.50 1.39
C GLU A 72 -10.50 -12.19 0.20
N TYR A 73 -9.86 -12.11 -0.96
CA TYR A 73 -10.33 -12.77 -2.18
C TYR A 73 -9.22 -13.65 -2.79
N PRO A 74 -9.50 -14.92 -3.08
CA PRO A 74 -10.69 -15.68 -2.64
C PRO A 74 -10.68 -15.92 -1.13
N GLY A 75 -11.86 -15.84 -0.52
CA GLY A 75 -12.02 -16.03 0.94
C GLY A 75 -13.38 -15.53 1.42
N ASN A 76 -13.41 -14.39 2.09
CA ASN A 76 -14.64 -13.81 2.63
C ASN A 76 -15.36 -12.87 1.66
N ALA A 77 -14.85 -12.68 0.44
CA ALA A 77 -15.42 -11.78 -0.55
C ALA A 77 -15.59 -12.45 -1.91
N LEU A 78 -16.47 -11.86 -2.71
CA LEU A 78 -16.68 -12.16 -4.12
C LEU A 78 -16.44 -10.91 -4.94
N ILE A 79 -15.83 -11.08 -6.12
CA ILE A 79 -15.60 -10.03 -7.12
C ILE A 79 -15.82 -10.61 -8.51
N GLU A 80 -16.40 -9.83 -9.41
CA GLU A 80 -16.51 -10.17 -10.82
C GLU A 80 -15.55 -9.30 -11.63
N ALA A 81 -14.91 -9.89 -12.64
CA ALA A 81 -14.13 -9.13 -13.61
C ALA A 81 -15.06 -8.16 -14.36
N ARG A 82 -14.57 -6.93 -14.57
CA ARG A 82 -15.37 -5.88 -15.20
C ARG A 82 -14.70 -5.40 -16.50
N PRO A 83 -15.42 -5.40 -17.64
CA PRO A 83 -14.91 -4.84 -18.87
C PRO A 83 -14.76 -3.30 -18.75
N PHE A 84 -13.67 -2.76 -19.34
CA PHE A 84 -13.36 -1.33 -19.31
C PHE A 84 -13.37 -0.68 -20.71
N GLU A 85 -13.77 -1.41 -21.75
CA GLU A 85 -13.72 -0.94 -23.13
C GLU A 85 -14.52 0.35 -23.36
N GLU A 86 -15.74 0.42 -22.82
CA GLU A 86 -16.60 1.59 -22.92
C GLU A 86 -16.14 2.77 -22.05
N ALA A 87 -15.43 2.47 -20.95
CA ALA A 87 -14.93 3.47 -20.01
C ALA A 87 -13.54 3.99 -20.37
N TRP A 88 -12.87 3.33 -21.33
CA TRP A 88 -11.51 3.70 -21.73
C TRP A 88 -11.50 5.01 -22.49
N VAL A 89 -10.78 6.00 -21.93
CA VAL A 89 -10.58 7.31 -22.59
C VAL A 89 -9.30 7.25 -23.43
N GLU A 90 -9.42 7.36 -24.74
CA GLU A 90 -8.27 7.47 -25.65
C GLU A 90 -7.53 8.79 -25.42
N GLY A 91 -6.20 8.77 -25.56
CA GLY A 91 -5.39 9.98 -25.46
C GLY A 91 -4.17 9.87 -24.56
N GLY A 92 -3.70 8.66 -24.26
CA GLY A 92 -2.45 8.43 -23.53
C GLY A 92 -2.47 8.80 -22.05
N LYS A 93 -3.64 9.04 -21.48
CA LYS A 93 -3.82 9.22 -20.03
C LYS A 93 -3.88 7.86 -19.37
N SER A 94 -3.24 7.76 -18.22
CA SER A 94 -3.36 6.60 -17.36
C SER A 94 -4.82 6.40 -16.89
N PHE A 95 -5.22 5.15 -16.74
CA PHE A 95 -6.58 4.76 -16.38
C PHE A 95 -6.59 4.18 -14.95
N PRO A 96 -6.99 4.97 -13.94
CA PRO A 96 -7.05 4.51 -12.56
C PRO A 96 -8.20 3.52 -12.34
N VAL A 97 -7.89 2.46 -11.57
CA VAL A 97 -8.82 1.39 -11.20
C VAL A 97 -8.94 1.32 -9.68
N TYR A 98 -10.17 1.22 -9.22
CA TYR A 98 -10.51 1.10 -7.81
C TYR A 98 -11.22 -0.22 -7.55
N VAL A 99 -11.01 -0.78 -6.36
CA VAL A 99 -11.93 -1.74 -5.77
C VAL A 99 -12.71 -1.05 -4.66
N GLY A 100 -13.95 -1.46 -4.47
CA GLY A 100 -14.81 -0.83 -3.48
C GLY A 100 -15.82 -1.76 -2.88
N ILE A 101 -16.15 -1.48 -1.62
CA ILE A 101 -17.26 -2.10 -0.88
C ILE A 101 -18.28 -1.04 -0.52
N ARG A 102 -19.55 -1.42 -0.50
CA ARG A 102 -20.58 -0.51 -0.02
C ARG A 102 -20.41 -0.22 1.47
N LYS A 103 -20.61 1.02 1.88
CA LYS A 103 -20.66 1.42 3.29
C LYS A 103 -21.81 0.69 3.98
N TRP A 104 -21.65 0.45 5.28
CA TRP A 104 -22.74 -0.06 6.09
C TRP A 104 -23.94 0.88 6.05
N ASN A 105 -25.13 0.32 5.86
CA ASN A 105 -26.38 1.06 5.82
C ASN A 105 -27.16 0.80 7.14
N ASP A 106 -27.16 1.78 8.02
CA ASP A 106 -27.86 1.67 9.32
C ASP A 106 -29.40 1.65 9.20
N ALA A 107 -29.92 2.19 8.08
CA ALA A 107 -31.36 2.39 7.87
C ALA A 107 -31.98 1.42 6.87
N GLY A 108 -31.18 0.53 6.25
CA GLY A 108 -31.64 -0.32 5.18
C GLY A 108 -30.99 -1.69 5.15
N GLU A 109 -31.25 -2.40 4.06
CA GLU A 109 -30.70 -3.74 3.85
C GLU A 109 -29.22 -3.71 3.51
N ASN A 110 -28.45 -4.60 4.14
CA ASN A 110 -27.02 -4.79 3.87
C ASN A 110 -26.74 -6.11 3.13
N VAL A 111 -27.72 -6.98 2.94
CA VAL A 111 -27.55 -8.31 2.35
C VAL A 111 -28.54 -8.51 1.22
N THR A 112 -28.05 -8.98 0.07
CA THR A 112 -28.90 -9.52 -1.02
C THR A 112 -28.74 -11.04 -1.06
N VAL A 113 -29.88 -11.76 -1.04
CA VAL A 113 -29.91 -13.21 -1.16
C VAL A 113 -30.10 -13.57 -2.63
N LEU A 114 -29.14 -14.31 -3.19
CA LEU A 114 -29.10 -14.71 -4.59
C LEU A 114 -29.34 -16.22 -4.74
N SER A 115 -30.09 -16.63 -5.76
CA SER A 115 -30.23 -18.04 -6.12
C SER A 115 -28.90 -18.66 -6.57
N ARG A 116 -28.02 -17.86 -7.17
CA ARG A 116 -26.64 -18.22 -7.55
C ARG A 116 -25.73 -17.05 -7.25
N LEU A 117 -24.52 -17.34 -6.74
CA LEU A 117 -23.48 -16.32 -6.49
C LEU A 117 -22.76 -15.94 -7.80
N ALA A 118 -23.52 -15.41 -8.76
CA ALA A 118 -23.06 -14.93 -10.06
C ALA A 118 -23.97 -13.83 -10.57
N GLY A 119 -23.49 -12.97 -11.49
CA GLY A 119 -24.26 -11.85 -12.06
C GLY A 119 -24.51 -10.76 -11.03
N MET A 120 -23.50 -10.44 -10.22
CA MET A 120 -23.64 -9.54 -9.09
C MET A 120 -23.46 -8.05 -9.45
N SER A 121 -23.33 -7.73 -10.74
CA SER A 121 -23.13 -6.34 -11.22
C SER A 121 -24.22 -5.39 -10.72
N GLU A 122 -25.48 -5.83 -10.73
CA GLU A 122 -26.65 -5.03 -10.33
C GLU A 122 -26.88 -4.99 -8.80
N VAL A 123 -26.21 -5.86 -8.03
CA VAL A 123 -26.35 -5.88 -6.58
C VAL A 123 -25.74 -4.65 -5.96
N THR A 124 -26.49 -3.97 -5.08
CA THR A 124 -26.05 -2.72 -4.45
C THR A 124 -25.90 -2.83 -2.92
N THR A 125 -26.00 -4.03 -2.35
CA THR A 125 -25.79 -4.26 -0.91
C THR A 125 -24.31 -4.55 -0.60
N ARG A 126 -23.96 -4.44 0.68
CA ARG A 126 -22.59 -4.69 1.16
C ARG A 126 -22.21 -6.18 1.08
N PHE A 127 -23.20 -7.05 1.30
CA PHE A 127 -23.02 -8.50 1.33
C PHE A 127 -23.96 -9.18 0.34
N VAL A 128 -23.53 -10.37 -0.05
CA VAL A 128 -24.38 -11.35 -0.73
C VAL A 128 -24.37 -12.66 0.04
N ALA A 129 -25.48 -13.39 -0.05
CA ALA A 129 -25.61 -14.75 0.48
C ALA A 129 -26.29 -15.65 -0.53
N ALA A 130 -25.96 -16.94 -0.55
CA ALA A 130 -26.68 -17.91 -1.35
C ALA A 130 -28.07 -18.21 -0.72
N ALA A 131 -29.08 -18.40 -1.56
CA ALA A 131 -30.41 -18.81 -1.12
C ALA A 131 -30.36 -20.19 -0.46
N ASP A 132 -29.62 -21.11 -1.07
CA ASP A 132 -29.43 -22.47 -0.55
C ASP A 132 -28.33 -22.48 0.53
N PRO A 133 -28.59 -23.06 1.70
CA PRO A 133 -27.60 -23.19 2.75
C PRO A 133 -26.53 -24.23 2.42
N GLU A 134 -25.32 -24.01 2.92
CA GLU A 134 -24.24 -24.98 2.91
C GLU A 134 -24.44 -26.01 4.04
N GLU A 135 -24.10 -27.27 3.79
CA GLU A 135 -24.08 -28.34 4.80
C GLU A 135 -22.68 -28.44 5.42
N ILE A 136 -22.58 -28.15 6.72
CA ILE A 136 -21.31 -28.16 7.46
C ILE A 136 -21.39 -29.23 8.56
N ARG A 137 -20.39 -30.11 8.62
CA ARG A 137 -20.22 -31.05 9.71
C ARG A 137 -19.83 -30.33 11.00
N ASP A 138 -20.20 -30.89 12.14
CA ASP A 138 -19.68 -30.46 13.43
C ASP A 138 -18.14 -30.47 13.39
N LEU A 139 -17.52 -29.34 13.69
CA LEU A 139 -16.06 -29.15 13.56
C LEU A 139 -15.28 -29.88 14.68
N HIS A 140 -15.93 -30.23 15.78
CA HIS A 140 -15.26 -30.80 16.95
C HIS A 140 -15.58 -32.29 17.16
N ALA A 141 -16.84 -32.69 17.05
CA ALA A 141 -17.28 -34.05 17.45
C ALA A 141 -17.71 -34.91 16.28
N GLY A 142 -17.69 -34.45 15.05
CA GLY A 142 -18.17 -35.21 13.91
C GLY A 142 -19.69 -35.54 13.97
N GLY A 143 -20.44 -34.69 14.66
CA GLY A 143 -21.88 -34.80 14.86
C GLY A 143 -22.70 -34.59 13.58
N PRO A 144 -24.02 -34.42 13.69
CA PRO A 144 -24.90 -34.22 12.55
C PRO A 144 -24.53 -32.96 11.76
N VAL A 145 -24.86 -32.98 10.47
CA VAL A 145 -24.62 -31.86 9.57
C VAL A 145 -25.54 -30.69 9.92
N GLY A 146 -24.96 -29.52 10.10
CA GLY A 146 -25.66 -28.24 10.26
C GLY A 146 -25.82 -27.52 8.93
N LYS A 147 -26.90 -26.75 8.77
CA LYS A 147 -27.13 -25.90 7.60
C LYS A 147 -26.80 -24.47 7.94
N VAL A 148 -25.84 -23.85 7.22
CA VAL A 148 -25.43 -22.46 7.43
C VAL A 148 -25.50 -21.66 6.12
N LYS A 149 -25.79 -20.37 6.23
CA LYS A 149 -25.65 -19.42 5.12
C LYS A 149 -24.52 -18.46 5.46
N ARG A 150 -23.55 -18.36 4.58
CA ARG A 150 -22.41 -17.44 4.76
C ARG A 150 -22.71 -16.11 4.11
N LEU A 151 -22.25 -15.04 4.73
CA LEU A 151 -22.17 -13.74 4.13
C LEU A 151 -20.83 -13.63 3.38
N HIS A 152 -20.88 -13.15 2.16
CA HIS A 152 -19.70 -12.75 1.40
C HIS A 152 -19.76 -11.25 1.18
N TYR A 153 -18.68 -10.55 1.44
CA TYR A 153 -18.55 -9.16 1.01
C TYR A 153 -18.63 -9.07 -0.51
N LEU A 154 -19.35 -8.10 -1.01
CA LEU A 154 -19.38 -7.82 -2.45
C LEU A 154 -18.35 -6.75 -2.77
N LEU A 155 -17.21 -7.18 -3.29
CA LEU A 155 -16.15 -6.30 -3.78
C LEU A 155 -16.42 -6.00 -5.25
N LYS A 156 -16.44 -4.73 -5.62
CA LYS A 156 -16.69 -4.27 -6.99
C LYS A 156 -15.52 -3.51 -7.56
N VAL A 157 -15.36 -3.55 -8.88
CA VAL A 157 -14.38 -2.75 -9.63
C VAL A 157 -15.04 -1.45 -10.09
N PHE A 158 -14.33 -0.34 -9.94
CA PHE A 158 -14.78 1.00 -10.34
C PHE A 158 -13.69 1.76 -11.11
N TRP A 159 -14.12 2.73 -11.90
CA TRP A 159 -13.27 3.61 -12.69
C TRP A 159 -13.26 5.03 -12.11
N GLU A 160 -12.19 5.80 -12.37
CA GLU A 160 -12.08 7.18 -11.88
C GLU A 160 -13.29 8.04 -12.29
N ALA A 161 -13.81 7.84 -13.49
CA ALA A 161 -14.96 8.61 -14.00
C ALA A 161 -16.25 8.44 -13.15
N GLU A 162 -16.35 7.36 -12.38
CA GLU A 162 -17.52 7.06 -11.54
C GLU A 162 -17.36 7.59 -10.11
N ARG A 163 -16.16 7.96 -9.71
CA ARG A 163 -15.77 8.25 -8.33
C ARG A 163 -16.67 9.27 -7.63
N GLU A 164 -17.05 10.33 -8.33
CA GLU A 164 -17.90 11.38 -7.75
C GLU A 164 -19.32 10.90 -7.40
N GLN A 165 -19.79 9.82 -8.03
CA GLN A 165 -21.12 9.23 -7.83
C GLN A 165 -21.12 8.13 -6.77
N LEU A 166 -19.95 7.74 -6.28
CA LEU A 166 -19.75 6.59 -5.37
C LEU A 166 -19.65 6.99 -3.90
N GLY A 167 -20.39 8.03 -3.48
CA GLY A 167 -20.41 8.49 -2.08
C GLY A 167 -20.77 7.39 -1.06
N ASP A 168 -21.53 6.38 -1.49
CA ASP A 168 -21.94 5.23 -0.67
C ASP A 168 -20.94 4.08 -0.64
N TYR A 169 -19.79 4.22 -1.30
CA TYR A 169 -18.74 3.21 -1.33
C TYR A 169 -17.50 3.68 -0.59
N LEU A 170 -16.77 2.72 -0.04
CA LEU A 170 -15.37 2.87 0.35
C LEU A 170 -14.54 2.38 -0.81
N LEU A 171 -13.66 3.22 -1.32
CA LEU A 171 -12.85 2.94 -2.50
C LEU A 171 -11.37 2.84 -2.14
N LEU A 172 -10.68 1.85 -2.70
CA LEU A 172 -9.22 1.72 -2.68
C LEU A 172 -8.71 1.73 -4.12
N PRO A 173 -7.78 2.63 -4.49
CA PRO A 173 -7.09 2.54 -5.77
C PRO A 173 -6.18 1.31 -5.75
N VAL A 174 -6.31 0.43 -6.74
CA VAL A 174 -5.55 -0.83 -6.80
C VAL A 174 -4.64 -0.93 -8.01
N ALA A 175 -4.94 -0.20 -9.07
CA ALA A 175 -4.12 -0.19 -10.27
C ALA A 175 -4.25 1.14 -11.03
N GLN A 176 -3.27 1.39 -11.84
CA GLN A 176 -3.29 2.34 -12.93
C GLN A 176 -2.96 1.57 -14.20
N LEU A 177 -3.82 1.63 -15.20
CA LEU A 177 -3.58 0.95 -16.46
C LEU A 177 -2.98 1.92 -17.47
N ASP A 178 -1.95 1.49 -18.15
CA ASP A 178 -1.29 2.22 -19.24
C ASP A 178 -1.42 1.43 -20.55
N ARG A 179 -1.59 2.14 -21.66
CA ARG A 179 -1.60 1.56 -22.99
C ARG A 179 -0.20 1.68 -23.61
N MET A 180 0.35 0.57 -24.03
CA MET A 180 1.62 0.48 -24.75
C MET A 180 1.36 -0.16 -26.13
N GLY A 181 1.07 0.67 -27.15
CA GLY A 181 0.64 0.16 -28.45
C GLY A 181 -0.74 -0.48 -28.40
N GLU A 182 -0.84 -1.76 -28.70
CA GLU A 182 -2.08 -2.55 -28.61
C GLU A 182 -2.27 -3.18 -27.23
N GLU A 183 -1.23 -3.23 -26.39
CA GLU A 183 -1.25 -3.90 -25.10
C GLU A 183 -1.62 -2.95 -23.98
N ILE A 184 -2.50 -3.42 -23.08
CA ILE A 184 -2.87 -2.73 -21.84
C ILE A 184 -2.22 -3.47 -20.68
N ARG A 185 -1.48 -2.73 -19.86
CA ARG A 185 -0.76 -3.26 -18.71
C ARG A 185 -1.04 -2.44 -17.45
N ALA A 186 -0.88 -3.07 -16.29
CA ALA A 186 -0.77 -2.32 -15.05
C ALA A 186 0.54 -1.50 -15.05
N SER A 187 0.45 -0.24 -14.67
CA SER A 187 1.58 0.69 -14.64
C SER A 187 2.63 0.27 -13.63
N GLU A 188 3.89 0.22 -14.05
CA GLU A 188 5.03 0.04 -13.15
C GLU A 188 5.37 1.31 -12.35
N LYS A 189 4.71 2.42 -12.64
CA LYS A 189 4.89 3.72 -11.96
C LYS A 189 3.77 4.05 -10.98
N PHE A 190 3.00 3.05 -10.60
CA PHE A 190 1.93 3.17 -9.63
C PHE A 190 2.11 2.13 -8.52
N ALA A 191 1.90 2.55 -7.28
CA ALA A 191 1.75 1.68 -6.13
C ALA A 191 0.46 2.04 -5.41
N PRO A 192 -0.44 1.07 -5.18
CA PRO A 192 -1.62 1.30 -4.35
C PRO A 192 -1.23 1.62 -2.91
N PRO A 193 -2.15 2.17 -2.09
CA PRO A 193 -2.01 2.14 -0.64
C PRO A 193 -1.80 0.70 -0.19
N VAL A 194 -0.77 0.43 0.60
CA VAL A 194 -0.42 -0.93 1.04
C VAL A 194 -0.15 -1.01 2.53
N LEU A 195 -0.51 -2.13 3.13
CA LEU A 195 -0.16 -2.50 4.50
C LEU A 195 1.30 -2.95 4.62
N ALA A 196 1.85 -3.47 3.54
CA ALA A 196 3.22 -3.92 3.45
C ALA A 196 3.84 -3.53 2.10
N VAL A 197 5.10 -3.13 2.10
CA VAL A 197 5.84 -2.76 0.87
C VAL A 197 5.81 -3.90 -0.15
N SER A 198 5.84 -5.15 0.31
CA SER A 198 5.79 -6.36 -0.53
C SER A 198 4.45 -6.60 -1.23
N ALA A 199 3.38 -5.90 -0.83
CA ALA A 199 2.07 -6.02 -1.47
C ALA A 199 1.97 -5.30 -2.82
N SER A 200 3.00 -4.52 -3.19
CA SER A 200 3.11 -3.82 -4.47
C SER A 200 4.47 -4.08 -5.11
N ASP A 201 4.51 -4.85 -6.18
CA ASP A 201 5.75 -5.15 -6.91
C ASP A 201 6.53 -3.88 -7.33
N PRO A 202 5.89 -2.81 -7.89
CA PRO A 202 6.59 -1.59 -8.23
C PRO A 202 7.23 -0.90 -7.03
N LEU A 203 6.52 -0.83 -5.89
CA LEU A 203 7.04 -0.22 -4.68
C LEU A 203 8.17 -1.04 -4.07
N PHE A 204 8.00 -2.35 -4.00
CA PHE A 204 9.02 -3.26 -3.47
C PHE A 204 10.32 -3.20 -4.28
N LYS A 205 10.21 -3.19 -5.61
CA LYS A 205 11.35 -3.03 -6.52
C LYS A 205 12.06 -1.70 -6.27
N LEU A 206 11.31 -0.59 -6.21
CA LEU A 206 11.85 0.74 -5.96
C LEU A 206 12.58 0.83 -4.61
N VAL A 207 12.00 0.31 -3.54
CA VAL A 207 12.64 0.28 -2.21
C VAL A 207 13.93 -0.53 -2.21
N ARG A 208 13.95 -1.67 -2.90
CA ARG A 208 15.17 -2.48 -3.06
C ARG A 208 16.24 -1.75 -3.86
N GLU A 209 15.87 -1.07 -4.93
CA GLU A 209 16.79 -0.26 -5.74
C GLU A 209 17.43 0.85 -4.89
N ILE A 210 16.65 1.56 -4.08
CA ILE A 210 17.17 2.57 -3.14
C ILE A 210 18.17 1.94 -2.17
N ARG A 211 17.81 0.85 -1.54
CA ARG A 211 18.65 0.11 -0.60
C ARG A 211 19.97 -0.30 -1.23
N ASP A 212 19.93 -0.91 -2.40
CA ASP A 212 21.09 -1.46 -3.09
C ASP A 212 22.00 -0.32 -3.59
N GLN A 213 21.42 0.81 -4.03
CA GLN A 213 22.16 2.03 -4.37
C GLN A 213 22.91 2.60 -3.16
N LEU A 214 22.25 2.71 -2.01
CA LEU A 214 22.87 3.18 -0.77
C LEU A 214 24.03 2.29 -0.34
N ALA A 215 23.85 0.97 -0.42
CA ALA A 215 24.91 0.01 -0.11
C ALA A 215 26.10 0.11 -1.08
N ALA A 216 25.84 0.35 -2.35
CA ALA A 216 26.91 0.55 -3.34
C ALA A 216 27.71 1.84 -3.06
N ARG A 217 27.02 2.94 -2.74
CA ARG A 217 27.68 4.22 -2.38
C ARG A 217 28.48 4.10 -1.07
N SER A 218 27.96 3.39 -0.08
CA SER A 218 28.70 3.14 1.17
C SER A 218 30.00 2.40 0.89
N ARG A 219 29.97 1.32 0.09
CA ARG A 219 31.17 0.56 -0.30
C ARG A 219 32.19 1.42 -1.04
N GLN A 220 31.74 2.28 -1.95
CA GLN A 220 32.61 3.19 -2.68
C GLN A 220 33.38 4.13 -1.74
N LEU A 221 32.71 4.69 -0.73
CA LEU A 221 33.35 5.55 0.27
C LEU A 221 34.25 4.76 1.24
N GLU A 222 33.93 3.50 1.54
CA GLU A 222 34.79 2.59 2.32
C GLU A 222 36.09 2.26 1.60
N GLU A 223 36.04 1.96 0.29
CA GLU A 223 37.24 1.73 -0.52
C GLU A 223 38.15 2.95 -0.53
N TYR A 224 37.61 4.16 -0.67
CA TYR A 224 38.38 5.39 -0.59
C TYR A 224 39.07 5.55 0.76
N LYS A 225 38.37 5.27 1.86
CA LYS A 225 38.92 5.29 3.23
C LYS A 225 40.09 4.30 3.39
N TRP A 226 39.99 3.09 2.85
CA TRP A 226 41.05 2.07 2.96
C TRP A 226 42.29 2.42 2.13
N GLN A 227 42.13 2.97 0.94
CA GLN A 227 43.25 3.37 0.08
C GLN A 227 44.09 4.50 0.68
N ARG A 228 43.46 5.45 1.39
CA ARG A 228 44.16 6.59 1.99
C ARG A 228 44.74 6.32 3.38
N GLY A 229 44.22 5.37 4.14
CA GLY A 229 44.62 5.06 5.53
C GLY A 229 44.20 6.19 6.50
N ILE A 230 43.45 5.87 7.53
CA ILE A 230 42.99 6.84 8.57
C ILE A 230 44.14 7.47 9.38
N GLN A 231 45.34 6.90 9.26
CA GLN A 231 46.52 7.26 10.09
C GLN A 231 47.52 8.19 9.39
N THR A 232 47.27 8.61 8.12
CA THR A 232 48.17 9.52 7.46
C THR A 232 47.87 10.98 7.87
N ALA A 233 48.88 11.72 8.22
CA ALA A 233 48.84 13.01 8.90
C ALA A 233 48.29 14.20 8.07
N GLU A 234 47.79 13.98 6.83
CA GLU A 234 47.27 15.02 5.95
C GLU A 234 45.81 14.70 5.58
N PHE A 235 44.88 14.96 6.50
CA PHE A 235 43.45 14.97 6.22
C PHE A 235 43.09 16.30 5.50
N GLY A 236 42.71 16.19 4.23
CA GLY A 236 42.15 17.31 3.49
C GLY A 236 40.65 17.51 3.80
N SER A 237 40.10 18.66 3.40
CA SER A 237 38.66 18.95 3.54
C SER A 237 37.75 17.88 2.89
N ARG A 238 38.16 17.33 1.74
CA ARG A 238 37.47 16.28 1.01
C ARG A 238 37.41 14.96 1.79
N ASP A 239 38.48 14.58 2.45
CA ASP A 239 38.56 13.37 3.26
C ASP A 239 37.58 13.43 4.45
N MET A 240 37.43 14.63 5.04
CA MET A 240 36.47 14.89 6.11
C MET A 240 35.04 14.74 5.62
N VAL A 241 34.69 15.32 4.48
CA VAL A 241 33.36 15.19 3.87
C VAL A 241 33.03 13.72 3.61
N TYR A 242 33.95 12.96 3.02
CA TYR A 242 33.74 11.54 2.73
C TYR A 242 33.56 10.70 3.99
N LEU A 243 34.34 10.97 5.05
CA LEU A 243 34.21 10.28 6.32
C LEU A 243 32.88 10.56 6.99
N LEU A 244 32.41 11.79 6.99
CA LEU A 244 31.11 12.17 7.55
C LEU A 244 29.95 11.58 6.73
N ALA A 245 30.03 11.61 5.41
CA ALA A 245 29.04 10.99 4.54
C ALA A 245 28.99 9.46 4.74
N LEU A 246 30.17 8.80 4.83
CA LEU A 246 30.24 7.38 5.15
C LEU A 246 29.63 7.06 6.52
N ARG A 247 29.85 7.91 7.52
CA ARG A 247 29.23 7.74 8.84
C ARG A 247 27.70 7.79 8.76
N SER A 248 27.13 8.73 7.99
CA SER A 248 25.70 8.80 7.77
C SER A 248 25.18 7.55 7.05
N LEU A 249 25.84 7.11 5.97
CA LEU A 249 25.45 5.89 5.26
C LEU A 249 25.55 4.65 6.16
N ASN A 250 26.60 4.50 6.94
CA ASN A 250 26.77 3.37 7.88
C ASN A 250 25.70 3.34 8.99
N ARG A 251 25.02 4.45 9.25
CA ARG A 251 23.87 4.50 10.16
C ARG A 251 22.59 4.03 9.49
N TYR A 252 22.33 4.48 8.24
CA TYR A 252 21.03 4.25 7.59
C TYR A 252 20.99 3.00 6.71
N VAL A 253 22.09 2.60 6.09
CA VAL A 253 22.13 1.38 5.27
C VAL A 253 21.71 0.15 6.07
N PRO A 254 22.28 -0.14 7.26
CA PRO A 254 21.82 -1.28 8.07
C PRO A 254 20.35 -1.15 8.51
N ALA A 255 19.89 0.06 8.82
CA ALA A 255 18.50 0.28 9.21
C ALA A 255 17.52 -0.01 8.06
N ILE A 256 17.85 0.43 6.83
CA ILE A 256 17.03 0.16 5.66
C ILE A 256 17.08 -1.34 5.29
N TYR A 257 18.24 -1.99 5.41
CA TYR A 257 18.32 -3.45 5.25
C TYR A 257 17.42 -4.16 6.26
N HIS A 258 17.53 -3.81 7.56
CA HIS A 258 16.73 -4.42 8.62
C HIS A 258 15.21 -4.30 8.36
N VAL A 259 14.73 -3.09 8.03
CA VAL A 259 13.28 -2.91 7.78
C VAL A 259 12.82 -3.57 6.47
N THR A 260 13.71 -3.79 5.50
CA THR A 260 13.36 -4.46 4.23
C THR A 260 13.56 -5.97 4.25
N GLU A 261 14.14 -6.53 5.30
CA GLU A 261 14.22 -7.98 5.52
C GLU A 261 12.86 -8.56 5.92
N ALA A 262 12.02 -7.78 6.60
CA ALA A 262 10.66 -8.18 6.93
C ALA A 262 9.75 -8.07 5.71
N ALA A 263 9.10 -9.18 5.32
CA ALA A 263 8.14 -9.19 4.23
C ALA A 263 6.95 -8.24 4.44
N GLN A 264 6.62 -7.94 5.70
CA GLN A 264 5.42 -7.20 6.12
C GLN A 264 5.72 -5.80 6.65
N VAL A 265 6.83 -5.18 6.21
CA VAL A 265 7.13 -3.81 6.62
C VAL A 265 6.17 -2.81 5.99
N HIS A 266 5.58 -1.96 6.82
CA HIS A 266 4.73 -0.87 6.36
C HIS A 266 5.58 0.23 5.66
N PRO A 267 5.10 0.90 4.61
CA PRO A 267 5.89 1.93 3.91
C PRO A 267 6.22 3.17 4.76
N TRP A 268 5.45 3.47 5.78
CA TRP A 268 5.66 4.64 6.65
C TRP A 268 7.04 4.69 7.33
N PRO A 269 7.49 3.65 8.08
CA PRO A 269 8.82 3.68 8.71
C PRO A 269 9.95 3.67 7.67
N VAL A 270 9.78 3.04 6.52
CA VAL A 270 10.78 3.04 5.45
C VAL A 270 10.96 4.45 4.89
N TYR A 271 9.86 5.13 4.60
CA TYR A 271 9.91 6.53 4.13
C TYR A 271 10.48 7.47 5.19
N GLY A 272 10.17 7.24 6.47
CA GLY A 272 10.73 7.97 7.59
C GLY A 272 12.25 7.87 7.67
N ALA A 273 12.81 6.67 7.46
CA ALA A 273 14.26 6.46 7.40
C ALA A 273 14.91 7.20 6.22
N LEU A 274 14.27 7.22 5.05
CA LEU A 274 14.73 7.98 3.88
C LEU A 274 14.72 9.50 4.14
N ARG A 275 13.67 10.02 4.77
CA ARG A 275 13.60 11.43 5.17
C ARG A 275 14.73 11.83 6.11
N GLN A 276 15.02 10.99 7.10
CA GLN A 276 16.11 11.24 8.04
C GLN A 276 17.47 11.22 7.33
N LEU A 277 17.70 10.24 6.44
CA LEU A 277 18.93 10.19 5.63
C LEU A 277 19.10 11.44 4.77
N ILE A 278 18.06 11.89 4.09
CA ILE A 278 18.07 13.12 3.28
C ILE A 278 18.41 14.32 4.15
N GLY A 279 17.82 14.41 5.35
CA GLY A 279 18.15 15.48 6.31
C GLY A 279 19.62 15.46 6.75
N GLU A 280 20.25 14.30 6.95
CA GLU A 280 21.69 14.22 7.23
C GLU A 280 22.55 14.59 6.00
N LEU A 281 22.20 14.08 4.82
CA LEU A 281 22.96 14.35 3.59
C LEU A 281 22.84 15.81 3.14
N SER A 282 21.76 16.52 3.49
CA SER A 282 21.61 17.95 3.18
C SER A 282 22.70 18.82 3.81
N SER A 283 23.39 18.34 4.86
CA SER A 283 24.53 19.02 5.47
C SER A 283 25.71 19.22 4.51
N PHE A 284 25.72 18.52 3.39
CA PHE A 284 26.75 18.60 2.36
C PHE A 284 26.30 19.36 1.10
N SER A 285 25.07 19.89 1.09
CA SER A 285 24.48 20.58 -0.06
C SER A 285 24.03 21.99 0.30
N GLU A 286 24.26 22.93 -0.59
CA GLU A 286 23.70 24.29 -0.50
C GLU A 286 22.30 24.36 -1.14
N GLY A 287 21.96 23.39 -1.95
CA GLY A 287 20.71 23.34 -2.71
C GLY A 287 19.53 22.64 -2.02
N VAL A 288 19.77 21.97 -0.86
CA VAL A 288 18.74 21.17 -0.19
C VAL A 288 18.77 21.41 1.32
N SER A 289 17.63 21.77 1.89
CA SER A 289 17.47 21.94 3.34
C SER A 289 17.27 20.60 4.06
N VAL A 290 17.37 20.60 5.39
CA VAL A 290 17.10 19.45 6.26
C VAL A 290 15.69 18.87 6.06
N LEU A 291 14.74 19.64 5.58
CA LEU A 291 13.37 19.20 5.27
C LEU A 291 13.20 18.72 3.83
N GLY A 292 14.27 18.71 3.02
CA GLY A 292 14.24 18.36 1.61
C GLY A 292 13.58 19.43 0.74
N GLU A 293 13.83 20.71 1.05
CA GLU A 293 13.36 21.88 0.30
C GLU A 293 14.54 22.57 -0.37
N SER A 294 14.31 23.13 -1.55
CA SER A 294 15.28 24.02 -2.22
C SER A 294 15.32 25.40 -1.56
N PRO A 295 16.35 26.26 -1.86
CA PRO A 295 16.48 27.58 -1.27
C PRO A 295 15.30 28.52 -1.51
N ASP A 296 14.53 28.32 -2.58
CA ASP A 296 13.31 29.08 -2.89
C ASP A 296 12.07 28.56 -2.15
N GLY A 297 12.22 27.54 -1.29
CA GLY A 297 11.14 26.93 -0.53
C GLY A 297 10.33 25.86 -1.30
N THR A 298 10.75 25.49 -2.50
CA THR A 298 10.11 24.41 -3.25
C THR A 298 10.40 23.06 -2.58
N ARG A 299 9.37 22.28 -2.33
CA ARG A 299 9.51 20.94 -1.74
C ARG A 299 9.99 19.93 -2.77
N LEU A 300 11.25 19.51 -2.64
CA LEU A 300 11.86 18.44 -3.44
C LEU A 300 11.44 17.06 -2.89
N LEU A 301 11.37 16.94 -1.56
CA LEU A 301 10.88 15.74 -0.89
C LEU A 301 9.42 15.96 -0.44
N PRO A 302 8.43 15.28 -1.06
CA PRO A 302 7.04 15.43 -0.65
C PRO A 302 6.82 14.89 0.77
N PRO A 303 5.81 15.39 1.50
CA PRO A 303 5.32 14.69 2.69
C PRO A 303 4.85 13.29 2.30
N TYR A 304 4.84 12.37 3.27
CA TYR A 304 4.30 11.03 3.02
C TYR A 304 2.83 11.12 2.60
N ASP A 305 2.53 10.50 1.48
CA ASP A 305 1.19 10.39 0.93
C ASP A 305 0.88 8.92 0.63
N HIS A 306 0.00 8.34 1.44
CA HIS A 306 -0.35 6.93 1.35
C HIS A 306 -1.11 6.56 0.07
N LEU A 307 -1.73 7.54 -0.59
CA LEU A 307 -2.38 7.38 -1.89
C LEU A 307 -1.41 7.49 -3.07
N ASN A 308 -0.20 8.06 -2.85
CA ASN A 308 0.79 8.32 -3.88
C ASN A 308 2.18 7.77 -3.52
N LEU A 309 2.24 6.54 -3.02
CA LEU A 309 3.46 5.92 -2.50
C LEU A 309 4.59 5.89 -3.52
N TYR A 310 4.34 5.47 -4.76
CA TYR A 310 5.38 5.39 -5.79
C TYR A 310 6.04 6.76 -6.03
N ARG A 311 5.25 7.83 -6.12
CA ARG A 311 5.74 9.20 -6.26
C ARG A 311 6.61 9.64 -5.07
N CYS A 312 6.17 9.32 -3.85
CA CYS A 312 6.94 9.65 -2.64
C CYS A 312 8.32 9.00 -2.64
N PHE A 313 8.36 7.70 -2.88
CA PHE A 313 9.61 6.93 -2.87
C PHE A 313 10.52 7.25 -4.06
N LEU A 314 9.96 7.52 -5.24
CA LEU A 314 10.73 7.96 -6.42
C LEU A 314 11.38 9.33 -6.19
N ALA A 315 10.65 10.27 -5.58
CA ALA A 315 11.22 11.58 -5.22
C ALA A 315 12.35 11.44 -4.18
N ALA A 316 12.17 10.59 -3.18
CA ALA A 316 13.21 10.29 -2.19
C ALA A 316 14.45 9.66 -2.84
N GLN A 317 14.26 8.69 -3.76
CA GLN A 317 15.36 8.07 -4.52
C GLN A 317 16.15 9.12 -5.30
N GLY A 318 15.45 9.97 -6.06
CA GLY A 318 16.08 11.02 -6.86
C GLY A 318 16.90 12.00 -6.02
N LEU A 319 16.33 12.43 -4.88
CA LEU A 319 17.00 13.39 -4.00
C LEU A 319 18.20 12.77 -3.27
N VAL A 320 18.10 11.52 -2.83
CA VAL A 320 19.23 10.76 -2.25
C VAL A 320 20.35 10.62 -3.29
N SER A 321 20.02 10.27 -4.54
CA SER A 321 21.00 10.15 -5.63
C SER A 321 21.71 11.47 -5.88
N GLN A 322 20.96 12.57 -5.99
CA GLN A 322 21.49 13.91 -6.20
C GLN A 322 22.48 14.28 -5.08
N LEU A 323 22.09 14.16 -3.82
CA LEU A 323 22.92 14.52 -2.67
C LEU A 323 24.22 13.68 -2.61
N LEU A 324 24.14 12.39 -2.90
CA LEU A 324 25.31 11.51 -2.95
C LEU A 324 26.24 11.83 -4.11
N ASP A 325 25.71 12.25 -5.26
CA ASP A 325 26.50 12.68 -6.42
C ASP A 325 27.21 14.02 -6.13
N GLU A 326 26.55 14.98 -5.46
CA GLU A 326 27.18 16.24 -5.01
C GLU A 326 28.35 15.96 -4.06
N ILE A 327 28.23 15.02 -3.12
CA ILE A 327 29.30 14.62 -2.20
C ILE A 327 30.49 14.02 -2.97
N THR A 328 30.25 13.21 -3.99
CA THR A 328 31.30 12.51 -4.73
C THR A 328 31.96 13.37 -5.80
N ALA A 329 31.25 14.35 -6.37
CA ALA A 329 31.80 15.27 -7.37
C ALA A 329 32.87 16.24 -6.80
N GLY A 330 32.80 16.52 -5.49
CA GLY A 330 33.71 17.41 -4.79
C GLY A 330 33.49 18.93 -5.09
N PRO A 331 34.17 19.84 -4.39
CA PRO A 331 33.92 21.29 -4.44
C PRO A 331 34.29 21.98 -5.75
N GLU A 332 34.76 21.29 -6.78
CA GLU A 332 35.17 21.88 -8.04
C GLU A 332 34.03 22.42 -8.92
N HIS A 333 32.77 22.10 -8.59
CA HIS A 333 31.60 22.56 -9.35
C HIS A 333 30.82 23.72 -8.71
N VAL A 334 31.27 24.25 -7.56
CA VAL A 334 30.56 25.33 -6.83
C VAL A 334 31.17 26.73 -7.15
N MET A 335 32.20 26.84 -8.00
CA MET A 335 32.70 28.13 -8.47
C MET A 335 32.26 28.38 -9.92
N ARG A 336 31.02 28.80 -10.11
CA ARG A 336 30.59 29.64 -11.24
C ARG A 336 29.37 30.45 -10.86
#